data_6d3c93c35bfed2707a5cf3f273286b74
#
_entry.id   6d3c93c35bfed2707a5cf3f273286b74
#
_cell.length_a   1.000
_cell.length_b   1.000
_cell.length_c   1.000
_cell.angle_alpha   90.00
_cell.angle_beta   90.00
_cell.angle_gamma   90.00
#
_symmetry.space_group_name_H-M   'P 1'
#
loop_
_entity.id
_entity.type
_entity.pdbx_description
1 polymer ?
#
loop_
_entity_poly.entity_id
_entity_poly.type
_entity_poly.pdbx_seq_one_letter_code
_entity_poly.pdbx_strand_id
1 'polypeptide(L)'
;MYTDKILMITGGTGSFGNKVLSRFLDTDLREIRIFSRDEKKQEEMRLKYNNSKLKFFIGDVRDYESIEQALKGVDYIFHAAALKQVPSCEFYPLEAIKTNTLGAENVMTAAIANNVKKVVLLSTDKAVYPINAMGMSKALMEKIMVAKSR
;
A
#
# COMPACT_ATOMS: atom_id res chain seq x y z
N MET A 1 -15.77 16.26 -0.35
CA MET A 1 -14.45 16.31 0.32
C MET A 1 -13.38 15.66 -0.56
N TYR A 2 -13.72 14.63 -1.34
CA TYR A 2 -12.80 13.89 -2.21
C TYR A 2 -13.12 14.08 -3.70
N THR A 3 -13.93 15.08 -4.06
CA THR A 3 -14.37 15.33 -5.43
C THR A 3 -13.19 15.41 -6.39
N ASP A 4 -13.27 14.67 -7.48
CA ASP A 4 -12.23 14.54 -8.52
C ASP A 4 -10.88 14.01 -8.03
N LYS A 5 -10.82 13.38 -6.85
CA LYS A 5 -9.59 12.80 -6.31
C LYS A 5 -9.42 11.32 -6.67
N ILE A 6 -8.18 10.91 -6.72
CA ILE A 6 -7.78 9.52 -6.94
C ILE A 6 -7.12 8.98 -5.68
N LEU A 7 -7.66 7.88 -5.16
CA LEU A 7 -7.07 7.11 -4.06
C LEU A 7 -6.41 5.85 -4.61
N MET A 8 -5.16 5.58 -4.22
CA MET A 8 -4.52 4.29 -4.46
C MET A 8 -4.41 3.50 -3.16
N ILE A 9 -4.72 2.20 -3.24
CA ILE A 9 -4.60 1.25 -2.12
C ILE A 9 -3.60 0.17 -2.54
N THR A 10 -2.40 0.19 -1.97
CA THR A 10 -1.44 -0.90 -2.16
C THR A 10 -1.79 -2.06 -1.23
N GLY A 11 -1.58 -3.29 -1.69
CA GLY A 11 -2.09 -4.45 -0.96
C GLY A 11 -3.63 -4.49 -0.91
N GLY A 12 -4.27 -3.83 -1.86
CA GLY A 12 -5.72 -3.62 -1.90
C GLY A 12 -6.56 -4.89 -1.95
N THR A 13 -5.99 -5.99 -2.42
CA THR A 13 -6.66 -7.32 -2.44
C THR A 13 -6.64 -8.06 -1.11
N GLY A 14 -5.87 -7.58 -0.13
CA GLY A 14 -5.86 -8.14 1.23
C GLY A 14 -7.10 -7.75 2.04
N SER A 15 -7.29 -8.38 3.21
CA SER A 15 -8.44 -8.13 4.09
C SER A 15 -8.56 -6.66 4.49
N PHE A 16 -7.44 -6.03 4.86
CA PHE A 16 -7.43 -4.62 5.25
C PHE A 16 -7.69 -3.69 4.06
N GLY A 17 -7.05 -3.97 2.90
CA GLY A 17 -7.28 -3.20 1.67
C GLY A 17 -8.72 -3.25 1.20
N ASN A 18 -9.37 -4.42 1.28
CA ASN A 18 -10.81 -4.57 1.02
C ASN A 18 -11.67 -3.73 1.98
N LYS A 19 -11.29 -3.66 3.26
CA LYS A 19 -12.04 -2.85 4.24
C LYS A 19 -11.88 -1.36 3.97
N VAL A 20 -10.69 -0.91 3.59
CA VAL A 20 -10.46 0.47 3.16
C VAL A 20 -11.29 0.76 1.91
N LEU A 21 -11.22 -0.11 0.88
CA LEU A 21 -12.02 0.04 -0.32
C LEU A 21 -13.51 0.21 0.00
N SER A 22 -14.09 -0.70 0.81
CA SER A 22 -15.52 -0.63 1.17
C SER A 22 -15.92 0.67 1.85
N ARG A 23 -14.98 1.31 2.56
CA ARG A 23 -15.22 2.60 3.23
C ARG A 23 -15.25 3.79 2.26
N PHE A 24 -14.48 3.70 1.18
CA PHE A 24 -14.33 4.80 0.22
C PHE A 24 -15.13 4.62 -1.07
N LEU A 25 -15.70 3.44 -1.32
CA LEU A 25 -16.39 3.13 -2.58
C LEU A 25 -17.57 4.06 -2.87
N ASP A 26 -18.35 4.40 -1.84
CA ASP A 26 -19.55 5.24 -1.95
C ASP A 26 -19.26 6.74 -1.78
N THR A 27 -17.99 7.13 -1.71
CA THR A 27 -17.60 8.53 -1.63
C THR A 27 -17.57 9.20 -3.01
N ASP A 28 -17.33 10.51 -3.03
CA ASP A 28 -17.20 11.33 -4.24
C ASP A 28 -15.82 11.25 -4.92
N LEU A 29 -15.01 10.22 -4.60
CA LEU A 29 -13.77 9.92 -5.31
C LEU A 29 -14.06 9.64 -6.79
N ARG A 30 -13.22 10.19 -7.67
CA ARG A 30 -13.27 9.92 -9.10
C ARG A 30 -12.80 8.51 -9.43
N GLU A 31 -11.75 8.05 -8.78
CA GLU A 31 -11.11 6.77 -9.06
C GLU A 31 -10.50 6.16 -7.81
N ILE A 32 -10.54 4.84 -7.69
CA ILE A 32 -9.84 4.09 -6.65
C ILE A 32 -8.98 3.05 -7.37
N ARG A 33 -7.66 3.12 -7.18
CA ARG A 33 -6.68 2.18 -7.73
C ARG A 33 -6.34 1.10 -6.73
N ILE A 34 -6.50 -0.14 -7.15
CA ILE A 34 -6.08 -1.33 -6.40
C ILE A 34 -4.76 -1.81 -6.97
N PHE A 35 -3.70 -1.71 -6.17
CA PHE A 35 -2.36 -2.14 -6.56
C PHE A 35 -1.95 -3.38 -5.75
N SER A 36 -1.69 -4.48 -6.42
CA SER A 36 -1.26 -5.73 -5.79
C SER A 36 -0.60 -6.68 -6.80
N ARG A 37 0.06 -7.71 -6.29
CA ARG A 37 0.68 -8.77 -7.12
C ARG A 37 -0.30 -9.86 -7.53
N ASP A 38 -1.44 -9.96 -6.84
CA ASP A 38 -2.36 -11.10 -6.94
C ASP A 38 -3.43 -10.82 -8.00
N GLU A 39 -3.14 -11.27 -9.23
CA GLU A 39 -4.05 -11.16 -10.38
C GLU A 39 -5.41 -11.81 -10.11
N LYS A 40 -5.41 -13.01 -9.51
CA LYS A 40 -6.66 -13.75 -9.24
C LYS A 40 -7.58 -12.95 -8.31
N LYS A 41 -7.04 -12.46 -7.20
CA LYS A 41 -7.84 -11.64 -6.27
C LYS A 41 -8.28 -10.32 -6.87
N GLN A 42 -7.50 -9.72 -7.76
CA GLN A 42 -7.94 -8.53 -8.50
C GLN A 42 -9.15 -8.84 -9.40
N GLU A 43 -9.14 -9.97 -10.11
CA GLU A 43 -10.27 -10.39 -10.93
C GLU A 43 -11.51 -10.70 -10.09
N GLU A 44 -11.35 -11.41 -8.98
CA GLU A 44 -12.46 -11.66 -8.03
C GLU A 44 -13.06 -10.34 -7.51
N MET A 45 -12.23 -9.35 -7.19
CA MET A 45 -12.68 -8.02 -6.78
C MET A 45 -13.42 -7.27 -7.91
N ARG A 46 -12.90 -7.34 -9.13
CA ARG A 46 -13.53 -6.70 -10.30
C ARG A 46 -14.94 -7.23 -10.51
N LEU A 47 -15.11 -8.54 -10.48
CA LEU A 47 -16.40 -9.21 -10.61
C LEU A 47 -17.35 -8.88 -9.44
N LYS A 48 -16.82 -8.92 -8.21
CA LYS A 48 -17.60 -8.69 -6.99
C LYS A 48 -18.16 -7.27 -6.91
N TYR A 49 -17.33 -6.27 -7.16
CA TYR A 49 -17.73 -4.87 -6.98
C TYR A 49 -18.38 -4.28 -8.24
N ASN A 50 -17.98 -4.73 -9.43
CA ASN A 50 -18.47 -4.27 -10.74
C ASN A 50 -18.70 -2.74 -10.78
N ASN A 51 -17.68 -1.98 -10.38
CA ASN A 51 -17.77 -0.54 -10.21
C ASN A 51 -16.75 0.19 -11.10
N SER A 52 -17.21 1.11 -11.93
CA SER A 52 -16.37 1.82 -12.91
C SER A 52 -15.28 2.70 -12.29
N LYS A 53 -15.44 3.10 -11.02
CA LYS A 53 -14.40 3.85 -10.27
C LYS A 53 -13.16 3.00 -9.98
N LEU A 54 -13.30 1.66 -9.96
CA LEU A 54 -12.19 0.77 -9.63
C LEU A 54 -11.28 0.56 -10.83
N LYS A 55 -10.00 0.79 -10.61
CA LYS A 55 -8.93 0.47 -11.55
C LYS A 55 -7.93 -0.48 -10.88
N PHE A 56 -7.51 -1.49 -11.61
CA PHE A 56 -6.67 -2.55 -11.09
C PHE A 56 -5.29 -2.49 -11.74
N PHE A 57 -4.26 -2.48 -10.92
CA PHE A 57 -2.86 -2.42 -11.31
C PHE A 57 -2.13 -3.62 -10.73
N ILE A 58 -1.60 -4.48 -11.58
CA ILE A 58 -0.72 -5.58 -11.16
C ILE A 58 0.68 -5.00 -11.00
N GLY A 59 1.26 -5.16 -9.82
CA GLY A 59 2.62 -4.70 -9.56
C GLY A 59 3.09 -5.07 -8.15
N ASP A 60 4.39 -4.90 -7.94
CA ASP A 60 5.07 -5.20 -6.68
C ASP A 60 5.63 -3.91 -6.07
N VAL A 61 5.37 -3.66 -4.79
CA VAL A 61 5.92 -2.49 -4.08
C VAL A 61 7.45 -2.50 -3.99
N ARG A 62 8.09 -3.64 -4.22
CA ARG A 62 9.55 -3.77 -4.30
C ARG A 62 10.12 -3.23 -5.63
N ASP A 63 9.28 -3.02 -6.61
CA ASP A 63 9.63 -2.45 -7.91
C ASP A 63 9.18 -1.00 -7.99
N TYR A 64 10.15 -0.09 -7.94
CA TYR A 64 9.91 1.36 -7.96
C TYR A 64 9.20 1.83 -9.24
N GLU A 65 9.62 1.33 -10.41
CA GLU A 65 9.05 1.75 -11.70
C GLU A 65 7.57 1.39 -11.81
N SER A 66 7.21 0.19 -11.35
CA SER A 66 5.83 -0.28 -11.31
C SER A 66 4.94 0.64 -10.45
N ILE A 67 5.43 1.06 -9.28
CA ILE A 67 4.70 1.98 -8.41
C ILE A 67 4.62 3.37 -9.03
N GLU A 68 5.73 3.88 -9.53
CA GLU A 68 5.82 5.23 -10.09
C GLU A 68 4.82 5.43 -11.24
N GLN A 69 4.73 4.46 -12.13
CA GLN A 69 3.74 4.48 -13.22
C GLN A 69 2.30 4.44 -12.70
N ALA A 70 2.01 3.61 -11.69
CA ALA A 70 0.68 3.48 -11.13
C ALA A 70 0.25 4.73 -10.32
N LEU A 71 1.20 5.56 -9.88
CA LEU A 71 0.93 6.77 -9.10
C LEU A 71 0.64 8.02 -9.92
N LYS A 72 0.75 8.00 -11.24
CA LYS A 72 0.47 9.17 -12.08
C LYS A 72 -0.93 9.72 -11.84
N GLY A 73 -1.01 10.95 -11.33
CA GLY A 73 -2.27 11.64 -11.03
C GLY A 73 -2.97 11.20 -9.74
N VAL A 74 -2.35 10.36 -8.91
CA VAL A 74 -2.89 9.94 -7.61
C VAL A 74 -2.79 11.09 -6.60
N ASP A 75 -3.87 11.34 -5.86
CA ASP A 75 -3.90 12.35 -4.79
C ASP A 75 -3.61 11.77 -3.42
N TYR A 76 -4.07 10.55 -3.15
CA TYR A 76 -3.95 9.90 -1.83
C TYR A 76 -3.51 8.45 -1.96
N ILE A 77 -2.69 8.00 -1.02
CA ILE A 77 -2.26 6.60 -0.94
C ILE A 77 -2.61 6.04 0.42
N PHE A 78 -3.20 4.84 0.42
CA PHE A 78 -3.29 3.96 1.57
C PHE A 78 -2.38 2.75 1.34
N HIS A 79 -1.23 2.72 2.04
CA HIS A 79 -0.23 1.68 1.87
C HIS A 79 -0.46 0.55 2.88
N ALA A 80 -1.03 -0.57 2.41
CA ALA A 80 -1.29 -1.77 3.21
C ALA A 80 -0.54 -3.02 2.71
N ALA A 81 0.27 -2.89 1.66
CA ALA A 81 1.10 -3.99 1.18
C ALA A 81 2.19 -4.32 2.21
N ALA A 82 2.21 -5.56 2.71
CA ALA A 82 3.17 -6.01 3.70
C ALA A 82 3.23 -7.53 3.78
N LEU A 83 4.37 -8.06 4.22
CA LEU A 83 4.47 -9.36 4.84
C LEU A 83 4.16 -9.19 6.34
N LYS A 84 3.16 -9.94 6.85
CA LYS A 84 2.62 -9.72 8.19
C LYS A 84 2.55 -10.97 9.07
N GLN A 85 2.87 -12.13 8.51
CA GLN A 85 2.94 -13.37 9.27
C GLN A 85 4.30 -13.46 9.98
N VAL A 86 4.29 -13.43 11.31
CA VAL A 86 5.53 -13.44 12.11
C VAL A 86 6.41 -14.64 11.78
N PRO A 87 5.91 -15.90 11.77
CA PRO A 87 6.76 -17.05 11.43
C PRO A 87 7.40 -16.94 10.03
N SER A 88 6.65 -16.50 9.02
CA SER A 88 7.19 -16.34 7.67
C SER A 88 8.28 -15.27 7.61
N CYS A 89 8.12 -14.17 8.35
CA CYS A 89 9.12 -13.12 8.41
C CYS A 89 10.39 -13.56 9.15
N GLU A 90 10.25 -14.40 10.17
CA GLU A 90 11.41 -15.00 10.86
C GLU A 90 12.19 -15.96 9.95
N PHE A 91 11.50 -16.77 9.13
CA PHE A 91 12.17 -17.63 8.17
C PHE A 91 12.78 -16.87 6.98
N TYR A 92 12.16 -15.76 6.59
CA TYR A 92 12.58 -14.97 5.43
C TYR A 92 12.72 -13.49 5.77
N PRO A 93 13.64 -13.12 6.69
CA PRO A 93 13.75 -11.74 7.18
C PRO A 93 14.12 -10.73 6.08
N LEU A 94 14.91 -11.13 5.09
CA LEU A 94 15.23 -10.26 3.95
C LEU A 94 13.99 -9.94 3.11
N GLU A 95 13.07 -10.89 2.93
CA GLU A 95 11.82 -10.64 2.21
C GLU A 95 10.89 -9.70 3.00
N ALA A 96 10.89 -9.80 4.34
CA ALA A 96 10.20 -8.84 5.20
C ALA A 96 10.78 -7.42 5.04
N ILE A 97 12.10 -7.27 5.05
CA ILE A 97 12.77 -5.97 4.82
C ILE A 97 12.46 -5.43 3.42
N LYS A 98 12.60 -6.25 2.38
CA LYS A 98 12.33 -5.83 1.01
C LYS A 98 10.90 -5.33 0.82
N THR A 99 9.93 -6.01 1.42
CA THR A 99 8.52 -5.63 1.27
C THR A 99 8.10 -4.52 2.22
N ASN A 100 8.35 -4.71 3.52
CA ASN A 100 7.82 -3.82 4.57
C ASN A 100 8.61 -2.52 4.69
N THR A 101 9.92 -2.57 4.46
CA THR A 101 10.81 -1.41 4.61
C THR A 101 11.10 -0.76 3.26
N LEU A 102 11.78 -1.48 2.36
CA LEU A 102 12.16 -0.92 1.05
C LEU A 102 10.95 -0.70 0.14
N GLY A 103 9.96 -1.59 0.18
CA GLY A 103 8.72 -1.40 -0.57
C GLY A 103 7.95 -0.16 -0.12
N ALA A 104 7.87 0.10 1.18
CA ALA A 104 7.27 1.33 1.70
C ALA A 104 8.11 2.57 1.33
N GLU A 105 9.44 2.45 1.35
CA GLU A 105 10.36 3.50 0.91
C GLU A 105 10.11 3.86 -0.56
N ASN A 106 10.00 2.87 -1.44
CA ASN A 106 9.65 3.07 -2.84
C ASN A 106 8.32 3.81 -3.02
N VAL A 107 7.29 3.40 -2.28
CA VAL A 107 5.97 4.06 -2.31
C VAL A 107 6.08 5.53 -1.90
N MET A 108 6.80 5.83 -0.83
CA MET A 108 6.97 7.20 -0.36
C MET A 108 7.78 8.06 -1.35
N THR A 109 8.86 7.52 -1.90
CA THR A 109 9.69 8.22 -2.90
C THR A 109 8.90 8.50 -4.17
N ALA A 110 8.18 7.52 -4.69
CA ALA A 110 7.32 7.69 -5.86
C ALA A 110 6.15 8.65 -5.59
N ALA A 111 5.61 8.65 -4.36
CA ALA A 111 4.57 9.59 -3.94
C ALA A 111 5.06 11.05 -3.95
N ILE A 112 6.28 11.30 -3.45
CA ILE A 112 6.91 12.62 -3.49
C ILE A 112 7.13 13.05 -4.95
N ALA A 113 7.69 12.19 -5.78
CA ALA A 113 7.95 12.47 -7.19
C ALA A 113 6.67 12.78 -7.99
N ASN A 114 5.53 12.20 -7.61
CA ASN A 114 4.23 12.41 -8.26
C ASN A 114 3.35 13.47 -7.55
N ASN A 115 3.87 14.23 -6.61
CA ASN A 115 3.14 15.25 -5.85
C ASN A 115 1.87 14.73 -5.15
N VAL A 116 1.91 13.49 -4.65
CA VAL A 116 0.82 12.90 -3.87
C VAL A 116 0.60 13.73 -2.61
N LYS A 117 -0.64 14.08 -2.31
CA LYS A 117 -0.99 15.00 -1.20
C LYS A 117 -0.83 14.38 0.17
N LYS A 118 -1.13 13.08 0.28
CA LYS A 118 -1.04 12.36 1.55
C LYS A 118 -0.81 10.86 1.32
N VAL A 119 0.10 10.31 2.11
CA VAL A 119 0.35 8.87 2.22
C VAL A 119 0.03 8.44 3.65
N VAL A 120 -0.81 7.41 3.79
CA VAL A 120 -1.07 6.74 5.05
C VAL A 120 -0.43 5.36 4.99
N LEU A 121 0.49 5.07 5.89
CA LEU A 121 1.16 3.77 5.99
C LEU A 121 0.57 2.97 7.15
N LEU A 122 0.19 1.73 6.86
CA LEU A 122 -0.29 0.82 7.89
C LEU A 122 0.87 0.24 8.67
N SER A 123 0.92 0.52 9.98
CA SER A 123 1.88 -0.09 10.90
C SER A 123 1.23 -1.16 11.79
N THR A 124 1.86 -1.50 12.89
CA THR A 124 1.47 -2.57 13.81
C THR A 124 1.94 -2.25 15.23
N ASP A 125 1.22 -2.79 16.23
CA ASP A 125 1.63 -2.78 17.63
C ASP A 125 3.02 -3.43 17.86
N LYS A 126 3.36 -4.42 17.04
CA LYS A 126 4.67 -5.13 17.09
C LYS A 126 5.86 -4.26 16.69
N ALA A 127 5.64 -3.07 16.17
CA ALA A 127 6.69 -2.09 15.87
C ALA A 127 7.11 -1.26 17.11
N VAL A 128 6.31 -1.24 18.18
CA VAL A 128 6.55 -0.43 19.39
C VAL A 128 7.77 -0.96 20.17
N TYR A 129 7.79 -2.27 20.43
CA TYR A 129 8.95 -2.98 21.00
C TYR A 129 9.30 -4.16 20.09
N PRO A 130 10.05 -3.91 19.01
CA PRO A 130 10.21 -4.90 17.95
C PRO A 130 11.18 -6.00 18.35
N ILE A 131 10.63 -7.19 18.62
CA ILE A 131 11.42 -8.40 19.01
C ILE A 131 11.44 -9.46 17.90
N ASN A 132 10.72 -9.25 16.80
CA ASN A 132 10.68 -10.17 15.65
C ASN A 132 10.91 -9.43 14.34
N ALA A 133 11.29 -10.16 13.29
CA ALA A 133 11.64 -9.59 11.99
C ALA A 133 10.51 -8.75 11.39
N MET A 134 9.25 -9.16 11.55
CA MET A 134 8.11 -8.40 11.07
C MET A 134 7.99 -7.05 11.80
N GLY A 135 8.02 -7.05 13.12
CA GLY A 135 7.98 -5.82 13.94
C GLY A 135 9.17 -4.91 13.65
N MET A 136 10.39 -5.46 13.55
CA MET A 136 11.59 -4.71 13.21
C MET A 136 11.52 -4.04 11.85
N SER A 137 11.04 -4.75 10.83
CA SER A 137 10.87 -4.20 9.47
C SER A 137 9.83 -3.06 9.44
N LYS A 138 8.78 -3.16 10.23
CA LYS A 138 7.75 -2.11 10.36
C LYS A 138 8.25 -0.92 11.17
N ALA A 139 8.99 -1.14 12.26
CA ALA A 139 9.60 -0.06 13.03
C ALA A 139 10.58 0.76 12.17
N LEU A 140 11.38 0.08 11.34
CA LEU A 140 12.27 0.77 10.40
C LEU A 140 11.50 1.55 9.33
N MET A 141 10.40 1.01 8.82
CA MET A 141 9.48 1.74 7.93
C MET A 141 8.99 3.05 8.57
N GLU A 142 8.59 3.03 9.84
CA GLU A 142 8.15 4.23 10.57
C GLU A 142 9.27 5.28 10.68
N LYS A 143 10.51 4.85 10.93
CA LYS A 143 11.66 5.76 10.96
C LYS A 143 11.91 6.43 9.61
N ILE A 144 11.81 5.66 8.52
CA ILE A 144 11.95 6.20 7.15
C ILE A 144 10.81 7.18 6.85
N MET A 145 9.57 6.85 7.24
CA MET A 145 8.42 7.75 7.07
C MET A 145 8.67 9.10 7.76
N VAL A 146 9.12 9.09 9.02
CA VAL A 146 9.43 10.33 9.75
C VAL A 146 10.54 11.11 9.06
N ALA A 147 11.58 10.44 8.58
CA ALA A 147 12.68 11.09 7.87
C ALA A 147 12.22 11.76 6.56
N LYS A 148 11.32 11.11 5.81
CA LYS A 148 10.80 11.64 4.53
C LYS A 148 9.67 12.68 4.68
N SER A 149 9.06 12.79 5.85
CA SER A 149 8.00 13.77 6.12
C SER A 149 8.53 15.18 6.42
N ARG A 150 9.83 15.34 6.52
CA ARG A 150 10.52 16.62 6.75
C ARG A 150 10.82 17.31 5.43
#